data_35c5473b47fb2807010a280e69093091
#
_entry.id   35c5473b47fb2807010a280e69093091
#
_cell.length_a   1.000
_cell.length_b   1.000
_cell.length_c   1.000
_cell.angle_alpha   90.00
_cell.angle_beta   90.00
_cell.angle_gamma   90.00
#
_symmetry.space_group_name_H-M   'P 1'
#
loop_
_entity.id
_entity.type
_entity.pdbx_description
1 polymer ?
#
loop_
_entity_poly.entity_id
_entity_poly.type
_entity_poly.pdbx_seq_one_letter_code
_entity_poly.pdbx_strand_id
1 'polypeptide(L)'
;MVKGIGWIAPVVITSTLAAFPFLAAGLTGEQAASPQAPKQMVPDNPSEHTPPAQPIPYSHKKHLSLGLDCKDCHANPEPGKLMTFPGASKCMLCHVTISQDKVSIQKLAEYAKSKQEIPWIRVYAVLPGVAWNHRVHLEAGVTCQTCHGQVRQIEAMSELTSVTTMYSCLNCHEMNHAKTACDTCHKH
;
A
#
# COMPACT_ATOMS: atom_id res chain seq x y z
N MET A 1 -46.73 -67.98 29.03
CA MET A 1 -45.68 -68.76 29.70
C MET A 1 -44.44 -67.90 29.78
N VAL A 2 -44.23 -67.20 30.84
CA VAL A 2 -43.47 -67.51 32.04
C VAL A 2 -41.94 -67.33 31.81
N LYS A 3 -41.47 -66.33 32.49
CA LYS A 3 -40.29 -66.19 33.36
C LYS A 3 -38.90 -65.92 32.76
N GLY A 4 -38.31 -64.90 33.30
CA GLY A 4 -36.96 -64.85 33.79
C GLY A 4 -36.51 -63.41 34.16
N ILE A 5 -36.72 -63.06 35.46
CA ILE A 5 -36.21 -61.87 36.09
C ILE A 5 -34.76 -62.15 36.47
N GLY A 6 -33.81 -61.45 35.78
CA GLY A 6 -32.41 -61.48 36.17
C GLY A 6 -32.07 -60.24 37.03
N TRP A 7 -31.66 -60.50 38.26
CA TRP A 7 -31.16 -59.47 39.19
C TRP A 7 -29.77 -59.00 38.76
N ILE A 8 -29.64 -57.70 38.56
CA ILE A 8 -28.33 -57.08 38.34
C ILE A 8 -27.98 -56.29 39.62
N ALA A 9 -26.90 -56.72 40.25
CA ALA A 9 -26.34 -56.09 41.43
C ALA A 9 -25.71 -54.68 41.08
N PRO A 10 -25.83 -53.71 41.98
CA PRO A 10 -25.20 -52.41 41.72
C PRO A 10 -23.69 -52.49 41.96
N VAL A 11 -22.93 -52.14 40.91
CA VAL A 11 -21.48 -51.92 41.02
C VAL A 11 -21.29 -50.49 41.59
N VAL A 12 -20.79 -50.42 42.79
CA VAL A 12 -20.34 -49.12 43.41
C VAL A 12 -18.98 -48.79 42.86
N ILE A 13 -18.91 -47.78 41.98
CA ILE A 13 -17.65 -47.21 41.50
C ILE A 13 -17.26 -46.10 42.48
N THR A 14 -16.28 -46.36 43.31
CA THR A 14 -15.64 -45.37 44.17
C THR A 14 -14.68 -44.51 43.31
N SER A 15 -15.13 -43.33 42.98
CA SER A 15 -14.29 -42.33 42.28
C SER A 15 -13.30 -41.70 43.25
N THR A 16 -12.06 -42.08 43.21
CA THR A 16 -10.96 -41.36 43.86
C THR A 16 -10.62 -40.10 43.05
N LEU A 17 -11.00 -38.94 43.56
CA LEU A 17 -10.52 -37.64 43.01
C LEU A 17 -9.05 -37.50 43.34
N ALA A 18 -8.19 -37.69 42.33
CA ALA A 18 -6.81 -37.28 42.38
C ALA A 18 -6.75 -35.74 42.08
N ALA A 19 -6.43 -34.97 43.09
CA ALA A 19 -6.15 -33.54 42.94
C ALA A 19 -4.83 -33.34 42.22
N PHE A 20 -4.87 -33.01 40.94
CA PHE A 20 -3.68 -32.54 40.22
C PHE A 20 -3.45 -31.07 40.56
N PRO A 21 -2.24 -30.66 40.99
CA PRO A 21 -1.92 -29.27 41.11
C PRO A 21 -1.81 -28.65 39.70
N PHE A 22 -2.71 -27.73 39.37
CA PHE A 22 -2.65 -26.93 38.20
C PHE A 22 -1.43 -25.97 38.37
N LEU A 23 -0.27 -26.32 37.78
CA LEU A 23 0.78 -25.34 37.51
C LEU A 23 0.22 -24.39 36.47
N ALA A 24 -0.16 -23.19 36.87
CA ALA A 24 -0.43 -22.08 35.97
C ALA A 24 0.90 -21.66 35.32
N ALA A 25 1.24 -22.26 34.19
CA ALA A 25 2.27 -21.75 33.30
C ALA A 25 1.73 -20.42 32.75
N GLY A 26 2.27 -19.32 33.27
CA GLY A 26 2.00 -17.98 32.74
C GLY A 26 2.43 -17.94 31.26
N LEU A 27 1.46 -18.05 30.37
CA LEU A 27 1.65 -17.70 28.95
C LEU A 27 1.82 -16.18 28.91
N THR A 28 3.07 -15.71 29.05
CA THR A 28 3.43 -14.37 28.57
C THR A 28 3.24 -14.42 27.08
N GLY A 29 2.05 -14.03 26.62
CA GLY A 29 1.79 -13.82 25.22
C GLY A 29 2.72 -12.72 24.72
N GLU A 30 3.80 -13.13 24.08
CA GLU A 30 4.62 -12.25 23.25
C GLU A 30 3.69 -11.74 22.15
N GLN A 31 3.17 -10.53 22.36
CA GLN A 31 2.40 -9.84 21.34
C GLN A 31 3.35 -9.63 20.16
N ALA A 32 3.17 -10.44 19.10
CA ALA A 32 3.85 -10.21 17.84
C ALA A 32 3.60 -8.76 17.44
N ALA A 33 4.66 -7.95 17.44
CA ALA A 33 4.61 -6.57 17.03
C ALA A 33 4.00 -6.53 15.62
N SER A 34 2.88 -5.83 15.49
CA SER A 34 2.26 -5.58 14.18
C SER A 34 3.34 -5.00 13.26
N PRO A 35 3.45 -5.48 11.99
CA PRO A 35 4.42 -4.93 11.06
C PRO A 35 4.25 -3.40 11.01
N GLN A 36 5.23 -2.67 11.50
CA GLN A 36 5.19 -1.21 11.46
C GLN A 36 5.16 -0.80 10.00
N ALA A 37 4.21 0.07 9.65
CA ALA A 37 4.15 0.66 8.33
C ALA A 37 5.52 1.28 7.97
N PRO A 38 6.02 1.11 6.72
CA PRO A 38 7.32 1.65 6.32
C PRO A 38 7.41 3.12 6.67
N LYS A 39 8.46 3.49 7.42
CA LYS A 39 8.68 4.86 7.87
C LYS A 39 9.01 5.73 6.65
N GLN A 40 8.32 6.86 6.52
CA GLN A 40 8.70 7.90 5.56
C GLN A 40 10.10 8.40 5.92
N MET A 41 11.00 8.43 4.93
CA MET A 41 12.38 8.90 5.09
C MET A 41 12.62 10.25 4.44
N VAL A 42 11.75 10.63 3.52
CA VAL A 42 11.82 11.92 2.83
C VAL A 42 11.00 12.95 3.61
N PRO A 43 11.52 14.15 3.89
CA PRO A 43 10.79 15.19 4.57
C PRO A 43 9.50 15.59 3.85
N ASP A 44 8.51 16.02 4.61
CA ASP A 44 7.32 16.64 4.06
C ASP A 44 7.70 17.88 3.24
N ASN A 45 6.91 18.19 2.24
CA ASN A 45 7.10 19.40 1.48
C ASN A 45 6.67 20.61 2.33
N PRO A 46 7.57 21.55 2.63
CA PRO A 46 7.23 22.70 3.47
C PRO A 46 6.34 23.72 2.77
N SER A 47 6.21 23.61 1.45
CA SER A 47 5.35 24.49 0.65
C SER A 47 3.96 23.90 0.53
N GLU A 48 2.94 24.72 0.74
CA GLU A 48 1.57 24.32 0.45
C GLU A 48 1.34 24.26 -1.07
N HIS A 49 1.09 23.07 -1.58
CA HIS A 49 0.84 22.85 -3.00
C HIS A 49 -0.63 22.52 -3.23
N THR A 50 -1.30 23.40 -3.96
CA THR A 50 -2.66 23.13 -4.43
C THR A 50 -2.62 21.95 -5.41
N PRO A 51 -3.41 20.87 -5.18
CA PRO A 51 -3.50 19.78 -6.12
C PRO A 51 -3.90 20.27 -7.52
N PRO A 52 -3.22 19.85 -8.58
CA PRO A 52 -3.63 20.20 -9.93
C PRO A 52 -4.98 19.58 -10.25
N ALA A 53 -5.81 20.28 -11.02
CA ALA A 53 -7.07 19.77 -11.51
C ALA A 53 -6.83 18.62 -12.49
N GLN A 54 -7.07 17.40 -12.05
CA GLN A 54 -6.90 16.20 -12.86
C GLN A 54 -8.07 16.03 -13.86
N PRO A 55 -7.83 15.42 -15.03
CA PRO A 55 -8.89 15.15 -16.02
C PRO A 55 -10.06 14.34 -15.46
N ILE A 56 -9.76 13.43 -14.56
CA ILE A 56 -10.72 12.63 -13.78
C ILE A 56 -10.38 12.83 -12.31
N PRO A 57 -11.30 13.33 -11.47
CA PRO A 57 -11.09 13.42 -10.02
C PRO A 57 -10.85 12.01 -9.44
N TYR A 58 -9.78 11.84 -8.70
CA TYR A 58 -9.43 10.56 -8.11
C TYR A 58 -9.02 10.72 -6.64
N SER A 59 -9.56 9.88 -5.77
CA SER A 59 -9.22 9.83 -4.34
C SER A 59 -8.41 8.59 -4.03
N HIS A 60 -7.14 8.76 -3.70
CA HIS A 60 -6.30 7.67 -3.20
C HIS A 60 -6.86 7.09 -1.90
N LYS A 61 -7.30 7.95 -0.97
CA LYS A 61 -7.87 7.55 0.30
C LYS A 61 -9.04 6.56 0.12
N LYS A 62 -9.99 6.87 -0.76
CA LYS A 62 -11.15 6.00 -0.99
C LYS A 62 -10.75 4.65 -1.59
N HIS A 63 -9.91 4.66 -2.61
CA HIS A 63 -9.56 3.42 -3.31
C HIS A 63 -8.64 2.53 -2.47
N LEU A 64 -7.66 3.10 -1.77
CA LEU A 64 -6.76 2.35 -0.91
C LEU A 64 -7.45 1.84 0.37
N SER A 65 -8.56 2.45 0.80
CA SER A 65 -9.40 1.90 1.89
C SER A 65 -10.17 0.64 1.49
N LEU A 66 -10.33 0.37 0.19
CA LEU A 66 -10.94 -0.85 -0.34
C LEU A 66 -9.97 -2.05 -0.39
N GLY A 67 -8.73 -1.88 0.09
CA GLY A 67 -7.71 -2.92 0.09
C GLY A 67 -6.84 -2.95 -1.17
N LEU A 68 -7.01 -1.99 -2.08
CA LEU A 68 -6.11 -1.84 -3.23
C LEU A 68 -4.73 -1.35 -2.79
N ASP A 69 -3.69 -1.68 -3.59
CA ASP A 69 -2.34 -1.21 -3.35
C ASP A 69 -1.81 -0.38 -4.53
N CYS A 70 -0.67 0.30 -4.31
CA CYS A 70 -0.05 1.19 -5.30
C CYS A 70 0.17 0.48 -6.65
N LYS A 71 0.69 -0.75 -6.60
CA LYS A 71 1.01 -1.57 -7.77
C LYS A 71 -0.21 -2.09 -8.54
N ASP A 72 -1.40 -2.03 -7.94
CA ASP A 72 -2.63 -2.37 -8.66
C ASP A 72 -2.94 -1.38 -9.78
N CYS A 73 -2.45 -0.15 -9.64
CA CYS A 73 -2.71 0.93 -10.58
C CYS A 73 -1.43 1.50 -11.23
N HIS A 74 -0.31 1.52 -10.51
CA HIS A 74 0.96 2.06 -10.99
C HIS A 74 1.94 0.95 -11.34
N ALA A 75 2.23 0.79 -12.63
CA ALA A 75 3.25 -0.15 -13.11
C ALA A 75 4.61 0.56 -13.28
N ASN A 76 5.69 -0.21 -13.17
CA ASN A 76 7.06 0.25 -13.41
C ASN A 76 7.64 -0.48 -14.64
N PRO A 77 7.29 -0.05 -15.87
CA PRO A 77 7.77 -0.68 -17.10
C PRO A 77 9.25 -0.39 -17.33
N GLU A 78 9.86 -1.09 -18.29
CA GLU A 78 11.21 -0.74 -18.77
C GLU A 78 11.22 0.67 -19.42
N PRO A 79 12.25 1.46 -19.20
CA PRO A 79 13.48 1.21 -18.42
C PRO A 79 13.33 1.42 -16.90
N GLY A 80 12.13 1.55 -16.35
CA GLY A 80 11.86 1.71 -14.92
C GLY A 80 12.08 3.12 -14.38
N LYS A 81 12.28 4.10 -15.26
CA LYS A 81 12.50 5.49 -14.88
C LYS A 81 11.26 6.13 -14.26
N LEU A 82 10.10 5.94 -14.87
CA LEU A 82 8.83 6.50 -14.42
C LEU A 82 7.82 5.42 -14.13
N MET A 83 6.97 5.65 -13.12
CA MET A 83 5.75 4.86 -12.94
C MET A 83 4.68 5.34 -13.91
N THR A 84 3.89 4.40 -14.44
CA THR A 84 2.75 4.72 -15.29
C THR A 84 1.53 5.13 -14.47
N PHE A 85 0.61 5.80 -15.12
CA PHE A 85 -0.74 6.02 -14.61
C PHE A 85 -1.70 4.98 -15.18
N PRO A 86 -2.77 4.62 -14.42
CA PRO A 86 -3.75 3.66 -14.90
C PRO A 86 -4.54 4.24 -16.07
N GLY A 87 -4.75 3.42 -17.10
CA GLY A 87 -5.67 3.72 -18.19
C GLY A 87 -7.14 3.52 -17.76
N ALA A 88 -8.06 4.07 -18.54
CA ALA A 88 -9.49 3.99 -18.26
C ALA A 88 -10.01 2.55 -18.13
N SER A 89 -9.48 1.61 -18.92
CA SER A 89 -9.84 0.19 -18.84
C SER A 89 -9.61 -0.43 -17.46
N LYS A 90 -8.54 -0.02 -16.76
CA LYS A 90 -8.27 -0.49 -15.40
C LYS A 90 -9.34 -0.03 -14.41
N CYS A 91 -9.77 1.22 -14.52
CA CYS A 91 -10.81 1.79 -13.68
C CYS A 91 -12.18 1.15 -13.97
N MET A 92 -12.47 0.87 -15.23
CA MET A 92 -13.75 0.27 -15.66
C MET A 92 -13.91 -1.19 -15.24
N LEU A 93 -12.89 -1.87 -14.70
CA LEU A 93 -13.07 -3.19 -14.08
C LEU A 93 -14.11 -3.16 -12.96
N CYS A 94 -14.20 -2.05 -12.24
CA CYS A 94 -15.18 -1.85 -11.17
C CYS A 94 -16.26 -0.84 -11.58
N HIS A 95 -15.88 0.27 -12.22
CA HIS A 95 -16.81 1.37 -12.53
C HIS A 95 -17.79 1.07 -13.67
N VAL A 96 -17.67 -0.09 -14.31
CA VAL A 96 -18.72 -0.58 -15.23
C VAL A 96 -20.05 -0.83 -14.49
N THR A 97 -20.03 -1.02 -13.18
CA THR A 97 -21.22 -1.24 -12.34
C THR A 97 -21.32 -0.27 -11.16
N ILE A 98 -20.24 0.41 -10.80
CA ILE A 98 -20.17 1.26 -9.60
C ILE A 98 -20.16 2.74 -9.98
N SER A 99 -21.05 3.53 -9.36
CA SER A 99 -21.11 5.01 -9.49
C SER A 99 -21.28 5.53 -10.92
N GLN A 100 -22.01 4.81 -11.77
CA GLN A 100 -22.23 5.14 -13.19
C GLN A 100 -22.97 6.47 -13.39
N ASP A 101 -23.72 6.92 -12.38
CA ASP A 101 -24.45 8.18 -12.33
C ASP A 101 -23.53 9.42 -12.25
N LYS A 102 -22.28 9.24 -11.85
CA LYS A 102 -21.34 10.34 -11.70
C LYS A 102 -20.73 10.78 -13.04
N VAL A 103 -20.77 12.09 -13.28
CA VAL A 103 -20.21 12.71 -14.50
C VAL A 103 -18.74 12.29 -14.73
N SER A 104 -17.94 12.19 -13.66
CA SER A 104 -16.55 11.75 -13.77
C SER A 104 -16.43 10.30 -14.24
N ILE A 105 -17.36 9.42 -13.87
CA ILE A 105 -17.38 8.02 -14.31
C ILE A 105 -17.90 7.90 -15.74
N GLN A 106 -18.87 8.72 -16.12
CA GLN A 106 -19.32 8.81 -17.52
C GLN A 106 -18.17 9.24 -18.43
N LYS A 107 -17.43 10.28 -18.04
CA LYS A 107 -16.22 10.72 -18.75
C LYS A 107 -15.14 9.63 -18.81
N LEU A 108 -14.96 8.87 -17.72
CA LEU A 108 -14.05 7.74 -17.69
C LEU A 108 -14.46 6.64 -18.70
N ALA A 109 -15.76 6.35 -18.81
CA ALA A 109 -16.30 5.41 -19.78
C ALA A 109 -16.08 5.86 -21.23
N GLU A 110 -16.10 7.17 -21.50
CA GLU A 110 -15.76 7.73 -22.82
C GLU A 110 -14.28 7.48 -23.17
N TYR A 111 -13.35 7.70 -22.24
CA TYR A 111 -11.93 7.35 -22.42
C TYR A 111 -11.75 5.86 -22.70
N ALA A 112 -12.45 5.00 -21.97
CA ALA A 112 -12.38 3.56 -22.17
C ALA A 112 -12.91 3.14 -23.55
N LYS A 113 -14.02 3.71 -23.99
CA LYS A 113 -14.67 3.46 -25.29
C LYS A 113 -13.80 3.94 -26.46
N SER A 114 -13.21 5.12 -26.35
CA SER A 114 -12.37 5.71 -27.39
C SER A 114 -10.95 5.12 -27.39
N LYS A 115 -10.56 4.35 -26.36
CA LYS A 115 -9.20 3.84 -26.15
C LYS A 115 -8.14 4.97 -26.06
N GLN A 116 -8.56 6.18 -25.72
CA GLN A 116 -7.65 7.30 -25.50
C GLN A 116 -7.04 7.20 -24.11
N GLU A 117 -5.80 7.60 -24.00
CA GLU A 117 -5.14 7.75 -22.69
C GLU A 117 -5.75 8.93 -21.94
N ILE A 118 -5.93 8.75 -20.61
CA ILE A 118 -6.32 9.85 -19.74
C ILE A 118 -5.09 10.77 -19.59
N PRO A 119 -5.17 12.05 -19.94
CA PRO A 119 -4.03 12.97 -19.87
C PRO A 119 -3.76 13.41 -18.42
N TRP A 120 -3.34 12.46 -17.59
CA TRP A 120 -3.01 12.70 -16.19
C TRP A 120 -1.90 13.74 -16.02
N ILE A 121 -2.09 14.66 -15.08
CA ILE A 121 -1.08 15.64 -14.72
C ILE A 121 -0.15 15.04 -13.67
N ARG A 122 1.13 14.92 -14.01
CA ARG A 122 2.16 14.40 -13.11
C ARG A 122 2.49 15.44 -12.05
N VAL A 123 2.43 15.03 -10.78
CA VAL A 123 2.71 15.91 -9.63
C VAL A 123 4.20 15.94 -9.32
N TYR A 124 4.85 14.79 -9.28
CA TYR A 124 6.29 14.71 -9.03
C TYR A 124 7.08 14.60 -10.33
N ALA A 125 8.07 15.45 -10.51
CA ALA A 125 9.00 15.38 -11.63
C ALA A 125 10.39 15.82 -11.19
N VAL A 126 11.41 15.04 -11.49
CA VAL A 126 12.81 15.46 -11.35
C VAL A 126 13.21 16.30 -12.55
N LEU A 127 14.13 17.25 -12.33
CA LEU A 127 14.64 18.13 -13.38
C LEU A 127 15.35 17.34 -14.50
N PRO A 128 15.36 17.86 -15.72
CA PRO A 128 16.19 17.32 -16.80
C PRO A 128 17.66 17.21 -16.39
N GLY A 129 18.34 16.16 -16.84
CA GLY A 129 19.73 15.89 -16.50
C GLY A 129 19.93 15.09 -15.19
N VAL A 130 18.88 14.90 -14.39
CA VAL A 130 18.95 14.03 -13.22
C VAL A 130 18.69 12.57 -13.63
N ALA A 131 19.68 11.71 -13.34
CA ALA A 131 19.53 10.27 -13.50
C ALA A 131 18.73 9.70 -12.34
N TRP A 132 17.43 9.50 -12.58
CA TRP A 132 16.49 8.92 -11.64
C TRP A 132 15.88 7.65 -12.20
N ASN A 133 15.67 6.65 -11.34
CA ASN A 133 15.05 5.39 -11.75
C ASN A 133 14.34 4.72 -10.57
N HIS A 134 13.02 4.51 -10.68
CA HIS A 134 12.26 3.79 -9.66
C HIS A 134 12.73 2.35 -9.47
N ARG A 135 13.14 1.68 -10.54
CA ARG A 135 13.53 0.27 -10.51
C ARG A 135 14.64 0.01 -9.51
N VAL A 136 15.76 0.75 -9.60
CA VAL A 136 16.90 0.57 -8.69
C VAL A 136 16.52 0.76 -7.22
N HIS A 137 15.61 1.72 -6.93
CA HIS A 137 15.16 1.96 -5.56
C HIS A 137 14.21 0.85 -5.06
N LEU A 138 13.31 0.38 -5.92
CA LEU A 138 12.41 -0.73 -5.59
C LEU A 138 13.17 -2.05 -5.41
N GLU A 139 14.19 -2.31 -6.22
CA GLU A 139 15.09 -3.47 -6.09
C GLU A 139 15.95 -3.38 -4.83
N ALA A 140 16.30 -2.18 -4.38
CA ALA A 140 16.95 -1.94 -3.09
C ALA A 140 16.00 -2.05 -1.88
N GLY A 141 14.73 -2.41 -2.09
CA GLY A 141 13.73 -2.58 -1.03
C GLY A 141 13.07 -1.29 -0.56
N VAL A 142 13.28 -0.16 -1.25
CA VAL A 142 12.62 1.10 -0.92
C VAL A 142 11.12 0.99 -1.25
N THR A 143 10.28 1.39 -0.32
CA THR A 143 8.82 1.36 -0.51
C THR A 143 8.29 2.69 -1.06
N CYS A 144 7.09 2.65 -1.65
CA CYS A 144 6.46 3.86 -2.18
C CYS A 144 6.29 4.94 -1.10
N GLN A 145 5.87 4.55 0.09
CA GLN A 145 5.64 5.46 1.22
C GLN A 145 6.92 6.12 1.75
N THR A 146 8.08 5.46 1.61
CA THR A 146 9.38 6.00 2.00
C THR A 146 9.63 7.36 1.33
N CYS A 147 9.23 7.50 0.06
CA CYS A 147 9.42 8.71 -0.73
C CYS A 147 8.15 9.55 -0.85
N HIS A 148 6.99 8.93 -1.05
CA HIS A 148 5.74 9.63 -1.35
C HIS A 148 4.87 9.94 -0.13
N GLY A 149 5.29 9.51 1.07
CA GLY A 149 4.54 9.79 2.30
C GLY A 149 3.18 9.09 2.39
N GLN A 150 2.24 9.70 3.11
CA GLN A 150 0.97 9.10 3.48
C GLN A 150 -0.11 9.26 2.41
N VAL A 151 0.17 8.81 1.19
CA VAL A 151 -0.77 8.87 0.04
C VAL A 151 -2.13 8.23 0.36
N ARG A 152 -2.16 7.24 1.28
CA ARG A 152 -3.40 6.59 1.72
C ARG A 152 -4.40 7.54 2.41
N GLN A 153 -3.97 8.73 2.81
CA GLN A 153 -4.80 9.67 3.55
C GLN A 153 -5.35 10.82 2.69
N ILE A 154 -4.94 10.92 1.42
CA ILE A 154 -5.26 12.08 0.59
C ILE A 154 -6.42 11.84 -0.38
N GLU A 155 -7.23 12.86 -0.56
CA GLU A 155 -8.32 12.88 -1.54
C GLU A 155 -7.82 13.29 -2.94
N ALA A 156 -6.99 14.33 -3.03
CA ALA A 156 -6.42 14.80 -4.29
C ALA A 156 -4.89 14.86 -4.18
N MET A 157 -4.17 14.36 -5.18
CA MET A 157 -2.72 14.24 -5.15
C MET A 157 -2.05 15.60 -5.33
N SER A 158 -1.20 15.98 -4.38
CA SER A 158 -0.27 17.10 -4.43
C SER A 158 1.13 16.62 -4.07
N GLU A 159 2.13 17.50 -4.11
CA GLU A 159 3.48 17.19 -3.63
C GLU A 159 3.50 17.13 -2.09
N LEU A 160 3.29 15.96 -1.52
CA LEU A 160 3.28 15.74 -0.07
C LEU A 160 4.67 15.80 0.54
N THR A 161 5.68 15.43 -0.22
CA THR A 161 7.07 15.33 0.24
C THR A 161 8.02 16.04 -0.71
N SER A 162 9.19 16.40 -0.22
CA SER A 162 10.25 17.04 -0.99
C SER A 162 11.14 16.04 -1.77
N VAL A 163 10.58 14.91 -2.19
CA VAL A 163 11.32 13.78 -2.81
C VAL A 163 12.10 14.16 -4.08
N THR A 164 11.70 15.21 -4.77
CA THR A 164 12.35 15.67 -6.00
C THR A 164 13.54 16.59 -5.77
N THR A 165 13.85 16.94 -4.51
CA THR A 165 14.96 17.84 -4.18
C THR A 165 16.29 17.07 -4.04
N MET A 166 17.40 17.72 -4.42
CA MET A 166 18.74 17.17 -4.24
C MET A 166 19.03 16.85 -2.75
N TYR A 167 18.56 17.71 -1.84
CA TYR A 167 18.70 17.51 -0.40
C TYR A 167 18.08 16.17 0.03
N SER A 168 16.86 15.89 -0.38
CA SER A 168 16.17 14.64 -0.01
C SER A 168 16.87 13.39 -0.55
N CYS A 169 17.40 13.48 -1.78
CA CYS A 169 18.16 12.39 -2.37
C CYS A 169 19.45 12.13 -1.58
N LEU A 170 20.25 13.18 -1.33
CA LEU A 170 21.52 13.05 -0.61
C LEU A 170 21.33 12.58 0.82
N ASN A 171 20.39 13.17 1.56
CA ASN A 171 20.10 12.79 2.93
C ASN A 171 19.72 11.31 3.05
N CYS A 172 18.85 10.80 2.16
CA CYS A 172 18.48 9.40 2.14
C CYS A 172 19.67 8.50 1.77
N HIS A 173 20.45 8.87 0.77
CA HIS A 173 21.62 8.12 0.34
C HIS A 173 22.70 8.04 1.44
N GLU A 174 22.98 9.14 2.14
CA GLU A 174 23.91 9.18 3.27
C GLU A 174 23.45 8.28 4.40
N MET A 175 22.18 8.36 4.80
CA MET A 175 21.62 7.51 5.87
C MET A 175 21.64 6.02 5.53
N ASN A 176 21.62 5.66 4.26
CA ASN A 176 21.64 4.27 3.80
C ASN A 176 22.97 3.84 3.20
N HIS A 177 24.04 4.62 3.38
CA HIS A 177 25.37 4.35 2.83
C HIS A 177 25.38 4.10 1.31
N ALA A 178 24.47 4.74 0.60
CA ALA A 178 24.37 4.69 -0.86
C ALA A 178 25.27 5.75 -1.52
N LYS A 179 25.48 5.65 -2.83
CA LYS A 179 26.37 6.54 -3.57
C LYS A 179 25.86 7.99 -3.57
N THR A 180 26.75 8.94 -3.27
CA THR A 180 26.48 10.40 -3.22
C THR A 180 27.35 11.23 -4.14
N ALA A 181 28.21 10.60 -4.96
CA ALA A 181 29.05 11.31 -5.92
C ALA A 181 28.20 12.03 -6.98
N CYS A 182 28.62 13.20 -7.43
CA CYS A 182 27.87 14.08 -8.33
C CYS A 182 27.42 13.36 -9.61
N ASP A 183 28.29 12.56 -10.22
CA ASP A 183 28.07 11.78 -11.43
C ASP A 183 27.12 10.59 -11.26
N THR A 184 26.78 10.23 -10.01
CA THR A 184 25.75 9.22 -9.73
C THR A 184 24.38 9.69 -10.18
N CYS A 185 24.08 10.96 -9.96
CA CYS A 185 22.78 11.57 -10.22
C CYS A 185 22.82 12.55 -11.42
N HIS A 186 23.94 13.21 -11.70
CA HIS A 186 24.08 14.16 -12.80
C HIS A 186 24.84 13.53 -13.95
N LYS A 187 24.16 13.32 -15.08
CA LYS A 187 24.78 12.85 -16.33
C LYS A 187 25.09 14.05 -17.22
N HIS A 188 26.36 14.16 -17.63
CA HIS A 188 26.85 15.17 -18.58
C HIS A 188 26.62 14.71 -20.01
#